data_1bc61dead02f19f08bc1d4bff55ef1f7
#
_entry.id   1bc61dead02f19f08bc1d4bff55ef1f7
#
_cell.length_a   1.000
_cell.length_b   1.000
_cell.length_c   1.000
_cell.angle_alpha   90.00
_cell.angle_beta   90.00
_cell.angle_gamma   90.00
#
_symmetry.space_group_name_H-M   'P 1'
#
loop_
_entity.id
_entity.type
_entity.pdbx_description
1 polymer ?
#
loop_
_entity_poly.entity_id
_entity_poly.type
_entity_poly.pdbx_seq_one_letter_code
_entity_poly.pdbx_strand_id
1 'polypeptide(L)'
;MVCVFGAGGGKLLRFKGKILSMEYIIQVDENNREIAPIEKLEAHRRGLLHRAFSILIFNDQKQLLLQKRNGAKYHSGGLWTNSCCSHPNHGEGLKEAAHRRLQEELGFDCELEEVFSFSYRAELDNGLVENEHDHVFIGRYDGPVHPNKDEIEDIRWVNLEEVQVGIQANPQQYTYWFRHLMQHYADRIIQRV
;
A
#
# COMPACT_ATOMS: atom_id res chain seq x y z
N MET A 1 -13.35 -12.49 -26.49
CA MET A 1 -12.30 -12.75 -25.48
C MET A 1 -11.19 -13.50 -26.17
N VAL A 2 -10.05 -12.85 -26.45
CA VAL A 2 -8.92 -13.47 -27.17
C VAL A 2 -7.76 -13.54 -26.19
N CYS A 3 -7.30 -14.77 -25.89
CA CYS A 3 -6.09 -14.99 -25.10
C CYS A 3 -4.88 -14.96 -26.02
N VAL A 4 -3.90 -14.13 -25.71
CA VAL A 4 -2.60 -14.11 -26.41
C VAL A 4 -1.53 -14.52 -25.38
N PHE A 5 -0.73 -15.54 -25.69
CA PHE A 5 0.40 -15.96 -24.88
C PHE A 5 1.64 -15.17 -25.27
N GLY A 6 2.23 -14.44 -24.32
CA GLY A 6 3.54 -13.80 -24.48
C GLY A 6 4.66 -14.71 -23.95
N ALA A 7 5.82 -14.65 -24.54
CA ALA A 7 7.02 -15.40 -24.13
C ALA A 7 7.54 -14.87 -22.78
N GLY A 8 7.02 -15.43 -21.69
CA GLY A 8 7.34 -15.01 -20.31
C GLY A 8 6.25 -15.31 -19.29
N GLY A 9 5.41 -16.30 -19.53
CA GLY A 9 4.58 -16.96 -18.50
C GLY A 9 3.40 -16.19 -17.91
N GLY A 10 3.18 -14.92 -18.23
CA GLY A 10 2.08 -14.11 -17.70
C GLY A 10 0.84 -14.13 -18.63
N LYS A 11 -0.34 -14.47 -18.09
CA LYS A 11 -1.60 -14.32 -18.83
C LYS A 11 -1.94 -12.84 -18.96
N LEU A 12 -2.05 -12.36 -20.20
CA LEU A 12 -2.48 -11.00 -20.53
C LEU A 12 -3.98 -11.00 -20.86
N LEU A 13 -4.76 -10.25 -20.10
CA LEU A 13 -6.16 -9.97 -20.41
C LEU A 13 -6.27 -8.58 -21.05
N ARG A 14 -6.88 -8.49 -22.24
CA ARG A 14 -7.25 -7.21 -22.84
C ARG A 14 -8.68 -6.83 -22.45
N PHE A 15 -8.81 -5.71 -21.73
CA PHE A 15 -10.10 -5.08 -21.47
C PHE A 15 -10.05 -3.63 -21.98
N LYS A 16 -10.96 -3.25 -22.87
CA LYS A 16 -11.06 -1.90 -23.48
C LYS A 16 -9.72 -1.35 -24.01
N GLY A 17 -8.89 -2.19 -24.66
CA GLY A 17 -7.64 -1.76 -25.28
C GLY A 17 -6.42 -1.62 -24.36
N LYS A 18 -6.57 -1.73 -23.04
CA LYS A 18 -5.45 -1.81 -22.08
C LYS A 18 -5.07 -3.27 -21.83
N ILE A 19 -3.77 -3.54 -21.88
CA ILE A 19 -3.19 -4.81 -21.42
C ILE A 19 -3.08 -4.69 -19.91
N LEU A 20 -3.92 -5.43 -19.18
CA LEU A 20 -3.80 -5.57 -17.72
C LEU A 20 -2.84 -6.74 -17.47
N SER A 21 -1.66 -6.48 -16.93
CA SER A 21 -0.82 -7.52 -16.33
C SER A 21 -1.54 -8.04 -15.09
N MET A 22 -1.73 -9.35 -14.99
CA MET A 22 -2.22 -9.95 -13.76
C MET A 22 -1.12 -9.85 -12.70
N GLU A 23 -1.38 -9.13 -11.63
CA GLU A 23 -0.50 -9.06 -10.47
C GLU A 23 -0.80 -10.25 -9.55
N TYR A 24 0.20 -11.10 -9.32
CA TYR A 24 0.11 -12.20 -8.36
C TYR A 24 0.82 -11.80 -7.07
N ILE A 25 0.05 -11.76 -5.98
CA ILE A 25 0.50 -11.48 -4.63
C ILE A 25 0.59 -12.77 -3.80
N ILE A 26 0.99 -12.69 -2.55
CA ILE A 26 1.28 -13.83 -1.69
C ILE A 26 0.13 -14.04 -0.71
N GLN A 27 -0.67 -15.10 -0.90
CA GLN A 27 -1.61 -15.58 0.12
C GLN A 27 -0.83 -16.18 1.28
N VAL A 28 -1.20 -15.86 2.52
CA VAL A 28 -0.54 -16.34 3.74
C VAL A 28 -1.53 -16.96 4.73
N ASP A 29 -0.98 -17.74 5.68
CA ASP A 29 -1.72 -18.20 6.86
C ASP A 29 -1.66 -17.14 8.00
N GLU A 30 -2.31 -17.43 9.12
CA GLU A 30 -2.34 -16.56 10.30
C GLU A 30 -0.96 -16.31 10.93
N ASN A 31 0.03 -17.13 10.60
CA ASN A 31 1.43 -16.98 11.02
C ASN A 31 2.31 -16.33 9.94
N ASN A 32 1.70 -15.70 8.92
CA ASN A 32 2.38 -15.09 7.78
C ASN A 32 3.23 -16.08 6.94
N ARG A 33 2.91 -17.38 6.97
CA ARG A 33 3.57 -18.37 6.12
C ARG A 33 2.89 -18.38 4.75
N GLU A 34 3.68 -18.39 3.70
CA GLU A 34 3.18 -18.43 2.34
C GLU A 34 2.40 -19.72 2.08
N ILE A 35 1.20 -19.58 1.52
CA ILE A 35 0.32 -20.69 1.10
C ILE A 35 0.41 -20.89 -0.42
N ALA A 36 0.17 -19.82 -1.18
CA ALA A 36 0.13 -19.86 -2.64
C ALA A 36 0.19 -18.45 -3.26
N PRO A 37 0.59 -18.33 -4.53
CA PRO A 37 0.30 -17.13 -5.30
C PRO A 37 -1.20 -16.99 -5.56
N ILE A 38 -1.72 -15.77 -5.46
CA ILE A 38 -3.11 -15.43 -5.75
C ILE A 38 -3.18 -14.16 -6.59
N GLU A 39 -4.07 -14.11 -7.57
CA GLU A 39 -4.33 -12.87 -8.31
C GLU A 39 -4.90 -11.82 -7.35
N LYS A 40 -4.34 -10.61 -7.41
CA LYS A 40 -4.59 -9.54 -6.45
C LYS A 40 -6.07 -9.20 -6.28
N LEU A 41 -6.79 -9.00 -7.39
CA LEU A 41 -8.21 -8.66 -7.32
C LEU A 41 -9.05 -9.84 -6.81
N GLU A 42 -8.66 -11.07 -7.11
CA GLU A 42 -9.32 -12.28 -6.58
C GLU A 42 -9.11 -12.42 -5.07
N ALA A 43 -7.90 -12.09 -4.56
CA ALA A 43 -7.64 -12.06 -3.11
C ALA A 43 -8.60 -11.10 -2.40
N HIS A 44 -8.78 -9.88 -2.93
CA HIS A 44 -9.69 -8.88 -2.37
C HIS A 44 -11.17 -9.28 -2.52
N ARG A 45 -11.59 -9.89 -3.65
CA ARG A 45 -12.97 -10.35 -3.82
C ARG A 45 -13.36 -11.46 -2.84
N ARG A 46 -12.42 -12.34 -2.53
CA ARG A 46 -12.65 -13.47 -1.61
C ARG A 46 -12.29 -13.13 -0.18
N GLY A 47 -11.66 -11.98 0.08
CA GLY A 47 -11.18 -11.60 1.41
C GLY A 47 -10.14 -12.58 1.96
N LEU A 48 -9.26 -13.11 1.11
CA LEU A 48 -8.19 -14.01 1.51
C LEU A 48 -7.08 -13.24 2.21
N LEU A 49 -6.55 -13.81 3.31
CA LEU A 49 -5.41 -13.21 4.00
C LEU A 49 -4.18 -13.24 3.10
N HIS A 50 -3.58 -12.08 2.88
CA HIS A 50 -2.44 -11.92 2.00
C HIS A 50 -1.42 -10.93 2.58
N ARG A 51 -0.17 -11.04 2.12
CA ARG A 51 0.93 -10.22 2.59
C ARG A 51 0.89 -8.85 1.94
N ALA A 52 1.03 -7.82 2.79
CA ALA A 52 1.08 -6.43 2.38
C ALA A 52 2.19 -5.67 3.12
N PHE A 53 2.45 -4.44 2.70
CA PHE A 53 3.31 -3.53 3.43
C PHE A 53 2.83 -2.09 3.35
N SER A 54 3.08 -1.37 4.44
CA SER A 54 2.88 0.07 4.59
C SER A 54 4.22 0.77 4.81
N ILE A 55 4.50 1.82 4.07
CA ILE A 55 5.71 2.65 4.22
C ILE A 55 5.32 4.02 4.76
N LEU A 56 6.06 4.47 5.77
CA LEU A 56 5.94 5.77 6.41
C LEU A 56 7.25 6.52 6.21
N ILE A 57 7.26 7.56 5.39
CA ILE A 57 8.44 8.39 5.13
C ILE A 57 8.35 9.67 5.93
N PHE A 58 9.40 9.96 6.67
CA PHE A 58 9.53 11.18 7.47
C PHE A 58 10.64 12.07 6.94
N ASN A 59 10.42 13.39 6.98
CA ASN A 59 11.46 14.37 6.69
C ASN A 59 12.23 14.75 7.96
N ASP A 60 13.23 15.63 7.82
CA ASP A 60 14.06 16.13 8.94
C ASP A 60 13.25 16.93 9.98
N GLN A 61 12.09 17.46 9.61
CA GLN A 61 11.13 18.11 10.52
C GLN A 61 10.19 17.11 11.22
N LYS A 62 10.42 15.81 11.06
CA LYS A 62 9.59 14.72 11.60
C LYS A 62 8.15 14.73 11.08
N GLN A 63 7.91 15.32 9.91
CA GLN A 63 6.62 15.28 9.25
C GLN A 63 6.51 14.01 8.41
N LEU A 64 5.33 13.37 8.43
CA LEU A 64 4.99 12.22 7.62
C LEU A 64 4.57 12.68 6.21
N LEU A 65 5.13 12.04 5.19
CA LEU A 65 4.65 12.17 3.82
C LEU A 65 3.34 11.41 3.64
N LEU A 66 2.25 12.12 3.41
CA LEU A 66 0.98 11.52 3.00
C LEU A 66 0.84 11.58 1.48
N GLN A 67 0.16 10.59 0.92
CA GLN A 67 -0.32 10.62 -0.46
C GLN A 67 -1.84 10.64 -0.51
N LYS A 68 -2.40 11.33 -1.49
CA LYS A 68 -3.79 11.21 -1.90
C LYS A 68 -3.88 10.26 -3.08
N ARG A 69 -4.56 9.14 -2.90
CA ARG A 69 -4.69 8.12 -3.93
C ARG A 69 -5.38 8.68 -5.16
N ASN A 70 -4.92 8.31 -6.36
CA ASN A 70 -5.61 8.70 -7.59
C ASN A 70 -7.09 8.23 -7.54
N GLY A 71 -8.01 9.11 -7.92
CA GLY A 71 -9.45 8.84 -7.89
C GLY A 71 -9.89 7.67 -8.79
N ALA A 72 -9.08 7.27 -9.78
CA ALA A 72 -9.34 6.14 -10.67
C ALA A 72 -8.97 4.76 -10.07
N LYS A 73 -8.43 4.70 -8.85
CA LYS A 73 -8.12 3.42 -8.17
C LYS A 73 -9.40 2.60 -7.98
N TYR A 74 -9.29 1.27 -8.09
CA TYR A 74 -10.44 0.34 -8.01
C TYR A 74 -11.11 0.29 -6.63
N HIS A 75 -10.44 0.75 -5.55
CA HIS A 75 -11.00 1.04 -4.24
C HIS A 75 -10.27 2.22 -3.59
N SER A 76 -10.93 2.87 -2.62
CA SER A 76 -10.38 3.95 -1.79
C SER A 76 -9.72 5.07 -2.61
N GLY A 77 -10.17 5.31 -3.85
CA GLY A 77 -9.70 6.41 -4.70
C GLY A 77 -10.05 7.76 -4.09
N GLY A 78 -9.14 8.73 -4.22
CA GLY A 78 -9.31 10.09 -3.69
C GLY A 78 -9.10 10.22 -2.18
N LEU A 79 -8.76 9.14 -1.45
CA LEU A 79 -8.51 9.18 -0.02
C LEU A 79 -7.02 9.42 0.29
N TRP A 80 -6.77 10.07 1.43
CA TRP A 80 -5.44 10.23 2.00
C TRP A 80 -4.98 8.95 2.69
N THR A 81 -3.70 8.64 2.54
CA THR A 81 -3.06 7.48 3.17
C THR A 81 -1.60 7.78 3.51
N ASN A 82 -0.90 6.81 4.13
CA ASN A 82 0.54 6.87 4.37
C ASN A 82 1.33 6.95 3.04
N SER A 83 2.66 7.04 3.12
CA SER A 83 3.52 7.37 1.99
C SER A 83 3.40 6.39 0.83
N CYS A 84 3.38 5.08 1.11
CA CYS A 84 3.15 4.04 0.10
C CYS A 84 2.55 2.80 0.75
N CYS A 85 1.63 2.11 0.06
CA CYS A 85 1.06 0.83 0.48
C CYS A 85 0.96 -0.09 -0.72
N SER A 86 1.42 -1.33 -0.58
CA SER A 86 1.37 -2.29 -1.67
C SER A 86 1.58 -3.73 -1.19
N HIS A 87 1.79 -4.62 -2.14
CA HIS A 87 2.01 -6.04 -1.92
C HIS A 87 3.31 -6.47 -2.60
N PRO A 88 4.07 -7.41 -2.02
CA PRO A 88 5.13 -8.09 -2.75
C PRO A 88 4.50 -8.96 -3.84
N ASN A 89 5.13 -8.98 -5.01
CA ASN A 89 4.78 -9.94 -6.05
C ASN A 89 5.19 -11.35 -5.60
N HIS A 90 4.51 -12.37 -6.10
CA HIS A 90 4.94 -13.75 -5.86
C HIS A 90 6.39 -13.96 -6.30
N GLY A 91 7.21 -14.48 -5.39
CA GLY A 91 8.66 -14.69 -5.58
C GLY A 91 9.53 -13.46 -5.36
N GLU A 92 8.94 -12.32 -4.98
CA GLU A 92 9.66 -11.09 -4.62
C GLU A 92 9.87 -11.01 -3.11
N GLY A 93 11.06 -10.57 -2.68
CA GLY A 93 11.34 -10.28 -1.29
C GLY A 93 10.53 -9.07 -0.80
N LEU A 94 10.12 -9.10 0.48
CA LEU A 94 9.27 -8.06 1.06
C LEU A 94 9.95 -6.67 1.03
N LYS A 95 11.22 -6.60 1.45
CA LYS A 95 11.99 -5.34 1.44
C LYS A 95 12.25 -4.85 0.01
N GLU A 96 12.55 -5.76 -0.91
CA GLU A 96 12.73 -5.47 -2.34
C GLU A 96 11.46 -4.86 -2.94
N ALA A 97 10.29 -5.44 -2.63
CA ALA A 97 8.99 -4.90 -3.05
C ALA A 97 8.73 -3.50 -2.50
N ALA A 98 9.07 -3.25 -1.23
CA ALA A 98 8.91 -1.95 -0.60
C ALA A 98 9.76 -0.87 -1.31
N HIS A 99 11.04 -1.13 -1.57
CA HIS A 99 11.91 -0.23 -2.32
C HIS A 99 11.41 0.01 -3.75
N ARG A 100 11.03 -1.06 -4.47
CA ARG A 100 10.48 -0.95 -5.82
C ARG A 100 9.25 -0.05 -5.85
N ARG A 101 8.28 -0.28 -4.96
CA ARG A 101 7.03 0.50 -4.96
C ARG A 101 7.24 1.95 -4.52
N LEU A 102 8.15 2.20 -3.60
CA LEU A 102 8.53 3.56 -3.21
C LEU A 102 9.07 4.33 -4.41
N GLN A 103 9.98 3.71 -5.18
CA GLN A 103 10.51 4.30 -6.42
C GLN A 103 9.43 4.48 -7.50
N GLU A 104 8.53 3.51 -7.70
CA GLU A 104 7.47 3.55 -8.72
C GLU A 104 6.40 4.60 -8.41
N GLU A 105 6.01 4.75 -7.13
CA GLU A 105 4.93 5.65 -6.73
C GLU A 105 5.40 7.07 -6.45
N LEU A 106 6.55 7.24 -5.77
CA LEU A 106 7.03 8.54 -5.29
C LEU A 106 8.29 9.05 -5.98
N GLY A 107 8.92 8.23 -6.84
CA GLY A 107 10.06 8.64 -7.66
C GLY A 107 11.38 8.76 -6.91
N PHE A 108 11.47 8.21 -5.71
CA PHE A 108 12.72 8.12 -4.94
C PHE A 108 12.82 6.79 -4.19
N ASP A 109 13.99 6.51 -3.66
CA ASP A 109 14.28 5.40 -2.76
C ASP A 109 15.10 5.90 -1.56
N CYS A 110 14.98 5.22 -0.42
CA CYS A 110 15.75 5.51 0.79
C CYS A 110 15.89 4.25 1.64
N GLU A 111 16.73 4.32 2.68
CA GLU A 111 16.82 3.22 3.65
C GLU A 111 15.48 3.00 4.35
N LEU A 112 15.04 1.73 4.40
CA LEU A 112 13.78 1.31 5.03
C LEU A 112 14.05 0.33 6.17
N GLU A 113 13.53 0.65 7.36
CA GLU A 113 13.53 -0.23 8.55
C GLU A 113 12.13 -0.82 8.73
N GLU A 114 12.02 -2.16 8.79
CA GLU A 114 10.78 -2.82 9.21
C GLU A 114 10.67 -2.71 10.73
N VAL A 115 9.57 -2.11 11.22
CA VAL A 115 9.42 -1.80 12.64
C VAL A 115 8.43 -2.71 13.36
N PHE A 116 7.43 -3.22 12.68
CA PHE A 116 6.47 -4.22 13.16
C PHE A 116 5.56 -4.70 12.03
N SER A 117 4.76 -5.73 12.32
CA SER A 117 3.65 -6.15 11.47
C SER A 117 2.37 -6.33 12.29
N PHE A 118 1.23 -6.31 11.62
CA PHE A 118 -0.08 -6.57 12.19
C PHE A 118 -1.02 -7.14 11.13
N SER A 119 -2.11 -7.75 11.58
CA SER A 119 -3.16 -8.20 10.64
C SER A 119 -4.42 -7.39 10.87
N TYR A 120 -5.12 -7.09 9.80
CA TYR A 120 -6.42 -6.44 9.85
C TYR A 120 -7.34 -6.96 8.74
N ARG A 121 -8.65 -6.78 8.96
CA ARG A 121 -9.67 -7.08 7.96
C ARG A 121 -10.66 -5.93 7.89
N ALA A 122 -10.97 -5.47 6.68
CA ALA A 122 -11.92 -4.41 6.41
C ALA A 122 -12.75 -4.69 5.17
N GLU A 123 -14.03 -4.41 5.24
CA GLU A 123 -14.89 -4.37 4.06
C GLU A 123 -14.73 -3.00 3.38
N LEU A 124 -14.50 -3.02 2.08
CA LEU A 124 -14.32 -1.84 1.27
C LEU A 124 -15.51 -1.63 0.33
N ASP A 125 -15.46 -0.53 -0.41
CA ASP A 125 -16.40 -0.27 -1.49
C ASP A 125 -16.35 -1.38 -2.56
N ASN A 126 -17.44 -1.51 -3.32
CA ASN A 126 -17.56 -2.46 -4.44
C ASN A 126 -17.48 -3.95 -4.04
N GLY A 127 -17.75 -4.28 -2.77
CA GLY A 127 -17.73 -5.67 -2.28
C GLY A 127 -16.33 -6.28 -2.19
N LEU A 128 -15.31 -5.46 -2.14
CA LEU A 128 -13.93 -5.88 -1.91
C LEU A 128 -13.64 -5.93 -0.40
N VAL A 129 -12.67 -6.77 -0.05
CA VAL A 129 -12.25 -6.96 1.34
C VAL A 129 -10.75 -6.87 1.41
N GLU A 130 -10.24 -5.95 2.22
CA GLU A 130 -8.87 -6.00 2.69
C GLU A 130 -8.78 -7.04 3.82
N ASN A 131 -7.88 -7.99 3.67
CA ASN A 131 -7.53 -8.94 4.72
C ASN A 131 -6.04 -9.18 4.62
N GLU A 132 -5.27 -8.36 5.34
CA GLU A 132 -3.84 -8.22 5.15
C GLU A 132 -3.05 -8.58 6.41
N HIS A 133 -1.91 -9.24 6.19
CA HIS A 133 -0.79 -9.22 7.11
C HIS A 133 0.16 -8.12 6.63
N ASP A 134 0.07 -6.95 7.27
CA ASP A 134 0.73 -5.72 6.86
C ASP A 134 2.04 -5.51 7.62
N HIS A 135 3.14 -5.37 6.89
CA HIS A 135 4.48 -5.08 7.40
C HIS A 135 4.74 -3.58 7.31
N VAL A 136 5.05 -2.96 8.44
CA VAL A 136 5.25 -1.51 8.53
C VAL A 136 6.72 -1.16 8.44
N PHE A 137 7.06 -0.35 7.44
CA PHE A 137 8.39 0.21 7.22
C PHE A 137 8.42 1.70 7.54
N ILE A 138 9.52 2.16 8.13
CA ILE A 138 9.83 3.58 8.31
C ILE A 138 11.08 3.91 7.52
N GLY A 139 11.07 5.05 6.83
CA GLY A 139 12.21 5.63 6.15
C GLY A 139 12.34 7.12 6.41
N ARG A 140 13.54 7.68 6.16
CA ARG A 140 13.81 9.11 6.22
C ARG A 140 14.22 9.62 4.85
N TYR A 141 13.61 10.72 4.44
CA TYR A 141 13.88 11.33 3.15
C TYR A 141 13.50 12.81 3.16
N ASP A 142 14.42 13.67 2.71
CA ASP A 142 14.24 15.13 2.66
C ASP A 142 14.52 15.70 1.26
N GLY A 143 14.60 14.82 0.26
CA GLY A 143 14.82 15.20 -1.13
C GLY A 143 13.53 15.49 -1.90
N PRO A 144 13.64 15.76 -3.21
CA PRO A 144 12.49 16.02 -4.07
C PRO A 144 11.65 14.76 -4.27
N VAL A 145 10.32 14.91 -4.21
CA VAL A 145 9.35 13.84 -4.44
C VAL A 145 8.70 14.02 -5.82
N HIS A 146 8.69 12.96 -6.62
CA HIS A 146 8.14 12.96 -7.97
C HIS A 146 7.01 11.93 -8.10
N PRO A 147 5.79 12.23 -7.58
CA PRO A 147 4.71 11.26 -7.53
C PRO A 147 4.23 10.86 -8.93
N ASN A 148 4.07 9.56 -9.13
CA ASN A 148 3.43 8.99 -10.31
C ASN A 148 1.94 9.35 -10.32
N LYS A 149 1.52 10.15 -11.30
CA LYS A 149 0.15 10.67 -11.40
C LYS A 149 -0.90 9.59 -11.71
N ASP A 150 -0.51 8.42 -12.21
CA ASP A 150 -1.42 7.29 -12.37
C ASP A 150 -1.76 6.63 -11.02
N GLU A 151 -0.93 6.82 -10.01
CA GLU A 151 -1.08 6.25 -8.66
C GLU A 151 -1.56 7.29 -7.64
N ILE A 152 -1.02 8.52 -7.72
CA ILE A 152 -1.09 9.56 -6.69
C ILE A 152 -1.62 10.87 -7.30
N GLU A 153 -2.72 11.38 -6.74
CA GLU A 153 -3.31 12.67 -7.12
C GLU A 153 -2.53 13.84 -6.50
N ASP A 154 -2.20 13.74 -5.20
CA ASP A 154 -1.54 14.79 -4.41
C ASP A 154 -0.68 14.20 -3.29
N ILE A 155 0.28 15.00 -2.79
CA ILE A 155 1.13 14.66 -1.64
C ILE A 155 1.22 15.85 -0.68
N ARG A 156 1.45 15.57 0.61
CA ARG A 156 1.74 16.60 1.61
C ARG A 156 2.57 16.06 2.78
N TRP A 157 3.41 16.91 3.34
CA TRP A 157 4.09 16.68 4.61
C TRP A 157 3.23 17.16 5.75
N VAL A 158 3.00 16.33 6.78
CA VAL A 158 2.07 16.62 7.88
C VAL A 158 2.63 16.11 9.20
N ASN A 159 2.49 16.89 10.28
CA ASN A 159 2.84 16.42 11.60
C ASN A 159 1.91 15.30 12.07
N LEU A 160 2.41 14.34 12.85
CA LEU A 160 1.60 13.19 13.30
C LEU A 160 0.39 13.61 14.13
N GLU A 161 0.50 14.64 14.94
CA GLU A 161 -0.62 15.19 15.72
C GLU A 161 -1.71 15.74 14.79
N GLU A 162 -1.35 16.44 13.72
CA GLU A 162 -2.31 16.94 12.73
C GLU A 162 -2.99 15.80 11.98
N VAL A 163 -2.26 14.70 11.68
CA VAL A 163 -2.82 13.49 11.09
C VAL A 163 -3.87 12.89 12.02
N GLN A 164 -3.57 12.74 13.30
CA GLN A 164 -4.51 12.18 14.28
C GLN A 164 -5.76 13.04 14.44
N VAL A 165 -5.61 14.36 14.55
CA VAL A 165 -6.72 15.31 14.58
C VAL A 165 -7.55 15.23 13.29
N GLY A 166 -6.90 15.18 12.13
CA GLY A 166 -7.55 15.06 10.84
C GLY A 166 -8.37 13.77 10.70
N ILE A 167 -7.83 12.64 11.13
CA ILE A 167 -8.53 11.34 11.16
C ILE A 167 -9.72 11.35 12.09
N GLN A 168 -9.61 11.98 13.28
CA GLN A 168 -10.73 12.09 14.22
C GLN A 168 -11.86 12.99 13.68
N ALA A 169 -11.51 14.11 13.07
CA ALA A 169 -12.47 15.07 12.55
C ALA A 169 -13.16 14.59 11.26
N ASN A 170 -12.42 13.94 10.37
CA ASN A 170 -12.89 13.56 9.03
C ASN A 170 -12.39 12.16 8.62
N PRO A 171 -12.78 11.09 9.33
CA PRO A 171 -12.27 9.74 9.07
C PRO A 171 -12.52 9.25 7.64
N GLN A 172 -13.59 9.71 7.00
CA GLN A 172 -13.97 9.36 5.62
C GLN A 172 -12.99 9.89 4.56
N GLN A 173 -12.09 10.81 4.90
CA GLN A 173 -11.06 11.33 4.00
C GLN A 173 -9.79 10.46 3.98
N TYR A 174 -9.70 9.47 4.86
CA TYR A 174 -8.52 8.62 5.01
C TYR A 174 -8.85 7.16 4.76
N THR A 175 -7.89 6.42 4.22
CA THR A 175 -8.06 4.97 3.99
C THR A 175 -8.23 4.23 5.30
N TYR A 176 -8.93 3.08 5.25
CA TYR A 176 -9.19 2.28 6.45
C TYR A 176 -7.89 1.84 7.14
N TRP A 177 -6.95 1.25 6.40
CA TRP A 177 -5.68 0.74 6.94
C TRP A 177 -4.85 1.84 7.60
N PHE A 178 -4.78 3.03 7.00
CA PHE A 178 -4.04 4.16 7.58
C PHE A 178 -4.69 4.67 8.87
N ARG A 179 -6.02 4.75 8.91
CA ARG A 179 -6.74 5.08 10.15
C ARG A 179 -6.48 4.02 11.23
N HIS A 180 -6.56 2.73 10.86
CA HIS A 180 -6.30 1.62 11.77
C HIS A 180 -4.87 1.68 12.32
N LEU A 181 -3.88 1.89 11.44
CA LEU A 181 -2.48 2.05 11.81
C LEU A 181 -2.29 3.20 12.82
N MET A 182 -2.84 4.38 12.53
CA MET A 182 -2.71 5.55 13.40
C MET A 182 -3.48 5.44 14.70
N GLN A 183 -4.60 4.73 14.73
CA GLN A 183 -5.40 4.53 15.94
C GLN A 183 -4.79 3.52 16.92
N HIS A 184 -4.14 2.48 16.40
CA HIS A 184 -3.66 1.36 17.24
C HIS A 184 -2.15 1.30 17.42
N TYR A 185 -1.36 1.96 16.55
CA TYR A 185 0.09 1.80 16.51
C TYR A 185 0.86 3.14 16.46
N ALA A 186 0.20 4.29 16.60
CA ALA A 186 0.85 5.61 16.55
C ALA A 186 2.02 5.72 17.54
N ASP A 187 1.88 5.23 18.77
CA ASP A 187 2.93 5.28 19.78
C ASP A 187 4.19 4.50 19.35
N ARG A 188 4.01 3.35 18.67
CA ARG A 188 5.14 2.56 18.15
C ARG A 188 5.87 3.31 17.03
N ILE A 189 5.14 4.08 16.22
CA ILE A 189 5.69 4.92 15.15
C ILE A 189 6.44 6.09 15.76
N ILE A 190 5.84 6.83 16.70
CA ILE A 190 6.43 8.00 17.36
C ILE A 190 7.77 7.67 18.04
N GLN A 191 7.91 6.49 18.62
CA GLN A 191 9.15 6.04 19.26
C GLN A 191 10.31 5.82 18.28
N ARG A 192 10.06 5.78 16.97
CA ARG A 192 11.04 5.50 15.92
C ARG A 192 11.44 6.73 15.08
N VAL A 193 10.77 7.86 15.28
CA VAL A 193 10.92 9.09 14.46
C VAL A 193 11.75 10.19 15.13
#